data_3b625db9608dfc60a79968ec2dc4c2df
#
_entry.id   3b625db9608dfc60a79968ec2dc4c2df
#
_cell.length_a   1.000
_cell.length_b   1.000
_cell.length_c   1.000
_cell.angle_alpha   90.00
_cell.angle_beta   90.00
_cell.angle_gamma   90.00
#
_symmetry.space_group_name_H-M   'P 1'
#
loop_
_entity.id
_entity.type
_entity.pdbx_description
1 polymer ?
#
loop_
_entity_poly.entity_id
_entity_poly.type
_entity_poly.pdbx_seq_one_letter_code
_entity_poly.pdbx_strand_id
1 'polypeptide(L)'
;MATNETEKKNVTGLDTAANRKEAEYDLVSSLLAAANFQTDDEQITEVEIKRAGKYLFTVHIHPISDTDARLARKKATTYMPNPNNKKLPPIEKDFDNSKFGSWLIYLATTEEDQAKIWGNAQVMAHKGLMEAWESINVLLTMGEKRKMLDLVTKISGMDDDDDEEVMSEEEFQ
;
A
#
# COMPACT_ATOMS: atom_id res chain seq x y z
N MET A 1 -17.01 18.10 -64.00
CA MET A 1 -17.58 18.67 -62.77
C MET A 1 -18.01 17.51 -61.87
N ALA A 2 -17.26 17.28 -60.85
CA ALA A 2 -17.46 16.17 -59.92
C ALA A 2 -18.34 16.65 -58.76
N THR A 3 -19.48 16.05 -58.56
CA THR A 3 -20.31 16.24 -57.38
C THR A 3 -19.99 15.15 -56.36
N ASN A 4 -19.44 15.60 -55.24
CA ASN A 4 -19.04 14.79 -54.11
C ASN A 4 -20.29 14.58 -53.20
N GLU A 5 -20.90 13.41 -53.28
CA GLU A 5 -21.93 13.01 -52.34
C GLU A 5 -21.30 12.42 -51.11
N THR A 6 -21.37 13.17 -49.99
CA THR A 6 -20.97 12.73 -48.67
C THR A 6 -22.03 11.80 -48.09
N GLU A 7 -21.79 10.51 -48.14
CA GLU A 7 -22.60 9.52 -47.41
C GLU A 7 -22.49 9.74 -45.88
N LYS A 8 -23.56 10.29 -45.30
CA LYS A 8 -23.77 10.25 -43.87
C LYS A 8 -24.15 8.82 -43.46
N LYS A 9 -23.23 8.06 -42.90
CA LYS A 9 -23.52 6.81 -42.23
C LYS A 9 -24.44 7.08 -41.04
N ASN A 10 -25.71 6.67 -41.18
CA ASN A 10 -26.64 6.56 -40.04
C ASN A 10 -26.15 5.47 -39.12
N VAL A 11 -25.63 5.85 -37.96
CA VAL A 11 -25.33 4.92 -36.89
C VAL A 11 -26.67 4.51 -36.24
N THR A 12 -27.15 3.33 -36.58
CA THR A 12 -28.37 2.75 -36.01
C THR A 12 -28.17 2.42 -34.54
N GLY A 13 -29.16 2.75 -33.69
CA GLY A 13 -29.09 2.66 -32.23
C GLY A 13 -28.88 1.24 -31.65
N LEU A 14 -28.71 0.23 -32.47
CA LEU A 14 -28.35 -1.16 -32.07
C LEU A 14 -26.85 -1.31 -31.75
N ASP A 15 -25.97 -0.58 -32.47
CA ASP A 15 -24.53 -0.63 -32.25
C ASP A 15 -24.13 0.05 -30.94
N THR A 16 -24.88 1.03 -30.47
CA THR A 16 -24.59 1.75 -29.22
C THR A 16 -24.92 0.95 -27.97
N ALA A 17 -25.92 0.06 -28.02
CA ALA A 17 -26.29 -0.78 -26.86
C ALA A 17 -25.33 -1.97 -26.65
N ALA A 18 -24.84 -2.55 -27.77
CA ALA A 18 -23.81 -3.61 -27.72
C ALA A 18 -22.47 -3.04 -27.23
N ASN A 19 -22.03 -1.93 -27.78
CA ASN A 19 -20.79 -1.25 -27.37
C ASN A 19 -20.84 -0.75 -25.92
N ARG A 20 -22.01 -0.35 -25.40
CA ARG A 20 -22.16 0.00 -23.99
C ARG A 20 -22.03 -1.22 -23.07
N LYS A 21 -22.60 -2.35 -23.45
CA LYS A 21 -22.48 -3.60 -22.68
C LYS A 21 -21.05 -4.13 -22.65
N GLU A 22 -20.32 -4.05 -23.76
CA GLU A 22 -18.88 -4.39 -23.80
C GLU A 22 -18.06 -3.41 -22.96
N ALA A 23 -18.30 -2.10 -23.06
CA ALA A 23 -17.63 -1.12 -22.24
C ALA A 23 -17.97 -1.25 -20.73
N GLU A 24 -19.21 -1.60 -20.39
CA GLU A 24 -19.63 -1.89 -19.01
C GLU A 24 -18.96 -3.16 -18.47
N TYR A 25 -18.84 -4.21 -19.29
CA TYR A 25 -18.15 -5.44 -18.90
C TYR A 25 -16.65 -5.21 -18.71
N ASP A 26 -16.02 -4.46 -19.62
CA ASP A 26 -14.61 -4.09 -19.53
C ASP A 26 -14.35 -3.20 -18.30
N LEU A 27 -15.22 -2.24 -18.02
CA LEU A 27 -15.15 -1.40 -16.82
C LEU A 27 -15.24 -2.22 -15.53
N VAL A 28 -16.20 -3.15 -15.44
CA VAL A 28 -16.35 -4.01 -14.26
C VAL A 28 -15.11 -4.88 -14.07
N SER A 29 -14.56 -5.45 -15.13
CA SER A 29 -13.33 -6.24 -15.07
C SER A 29 -12.16 -5.39 -14.61
N SER A 30 -12.03 -4.17 -15.11
CA SER A 30 -10.99 -3.22 -14.69
C SER A 30 -11.14 -2.78 -13.24
N LEU A 31 -12.38 -2.56 -12.78
CA LEU A 31 -12.66 -2.22 -11.38
C LEU A 31 -12.36 -3.39 -10.43
N LEU A 32 -12.68 -4.62 -10.85
CA LEU A 32 -12.34 -5.82 -10.07
C LEU A 32 -10.82 -6.04 -10.01
N ALA A 33 -10.11 -5.85 -11.12
CA ALA A 33 -8.66 -5.91 -11.15
C ALA A 33 -8.04 -4.84 -10.23
N ALA A 34 -8.55 -3.60 -10.25
CA ALA A 34 -8.10 -2.56 -9.36
C ALA A 34 -8.39 -2.86 -7.88
N ALA A 35 -9.54 -3.46 -7.57
CA ALA A 35 -9.90 -3.85 -6.20
C ALA A 35 -9.04 -4.99 -5.66
N ASN A 36 -8.60 -5.90 -6.54
CA ASN A 36 -7.77 -7.05 -6.17
C ASN A 36 -6.27 -6.73 -6.18
N PHE A 37 -5.87 -5.55 -6.67
CA PHE A 37 -4.47 -5.17 -6.84
C PHE A 37 -3.62 -5.36 -5.57
N GLN A 38 -4.18 -5.13 -4.38
CA GLN A 38 -3.47 -5.26 -3.11
C GLN A 38 -3.36 -6.70 -2.60
N THR A 39 -4.16 -7.61 -3.13
CA THR A 39 -4.21 -9.04 -2.75
C THR A 39 -3.65 -9.94 -3.83
N ASP A 40 -3.17 -9.38 -4.93
CA ASP A 40 -2.63 -10.14 -6.06
C ASP A 40 -1.21 -10.58 -5.76
N ASP A 41 -0.94 -11.88 -5.85
CA ASP A 41 0.39 -12.47 -5.66
C ASP A 41 1.43 -11.90 -6.64
N GLU A 42 1.00 -11.33 -7.78
CA GLU A 42 1.87 -10.66 -8.75
C GLU A 42 2.46 -9.34 -8.23
N GLN A 43 1.91 -8.78 -7.15
CA GLN A 43 2.39 -7.53 -6.53
C GLN A 43 3.38 -7.76 -5.40
N ILE A 44 3.79 -9.01 -5.16
CA ILE A 44 4.77 -9.32 -4.10
C ILE A 44 6.16 -8.84 -4.52
N THR A 45 6.78 -8.06 -3.66
CA THR A 45 8.16 -7.57 -3.80
C THR A 45 9.06 -8.26 -2.78
N GLU A 46 10.18 -8.82 -3.26
CA GLU A 46 11.17 -9.45 -2.40
C GLU A 46 12.18 -8.44 -1.88
N VAL A 47 12.40 -8.45 -0.58
CA VAL A 47 13.37 -7.58 0.10
C VAL A 47 14.43 -8.43 0.78
N GLU A 48 15.61 -8.50 0.20
CA GLU A 48 16.75 -9.21 0.78
C GLU A 48 17.44 -8.38 1.88
N ILE A 49 17.61 -8.97 3.04
CA ILE A 49 18.38 -8.38 4.15
C ILE A 49 19.79 -8.97 4.13
N LYS A 50 20.76 -8.10 3.85
CA LYS A 50 22.19 -8.44 3.77
C LYS A 50 22.99 -7.51 4.67
N ARG A 51 23.97 -8.07 5.42
CA ARG A 51 24.91 -7.28 6.24
C ARG A 51 26.33 -7.74 5.98
N ALA A 52 27.24 -6.79 5.76
CA ALA A 52 28.63 -7.05 5.44
C ALA A 52 28.80 -8.09 4.30
N GLY A 53 27.97 -8.01 3.26
CA GLY A 53 27.98 -8.93 2.11
C GLY A 53 27.37 -10.31 2.38
N LYS A 54 26.94 -10.59 3.61
CA LYS A 54 26.31 -11.86 3.98
C LYS A 54 24.78 -11.74 3.91
N TYR A 55 24.16 -12.65 3.15
CA TYR A 55 22.70 -12.84 3.16
C TYR A 55 22.23 -13.34 4.51
N LEU A 56 21.13 -12.80 5.02
CA LEU A 56 20.51 -13.19 6.27
C LEU A 56 19.13 -13.84 6.03
N PHE A 57 18.21 -13.10 5.43
CA PHE A 57 16.87 -13.58 5.08
C PHE A 57 16.23 -12.66 4.03
N THR A 58 15.15 -13.14 3.42
CA THR A 58 14.32 -12.36 2.50
C THR A 58 12.95 -12.15 3.12
N VAL A 59 12.36 -11.00 2.92
CA VAL A 59 11.00 -10.65 3.33
C VAL A 59 10.18 -10.36 2.07
N HIS A 60 9.01 -10.97 1.97
CA HIS A 60 8.04 -10.72 0.91
C HIS A 60 7.03 -9.70 1.37
N ILE A 61 6.93 -8.59 0.65
CA ILE A 61 6.03 -7.50 0.96
C ILE A 61 5.05 -7.24 -0.19
N HIS A 62 3.86 -6.79 0.14
CA HIS A 62 2.80 -6.39 -0.78
C HIS A 62 2.32 -4.96 -0.48
N PRO A 63 1.64 -4.29 -1.42
CA PRO A 63 1.03 -2.99 -1.16
C PRO A 63 0.04 -3.07 0.01
N ILE A 64 -0.06 -2.00 0.80
CA ILE A 64 -1.02 -1.90 1.91
C ILE A 64 -2.21 -1.03 1.53
N SER A 65 -3.37 -1.36 2.10
CA SER A 65 -4.59 -0.59 1.93
C SER A 65 -4.65 0.62 2.89
N ASP A 66 -5.53 1.58 2.60
CA ASP A 66 -5.86 2.66 3.55
C ASP A 66 -6.37 2.10 4.89
N THR A 67 -7.08 0.97 4.87
CA THR A 67 -7.53 0.27 6.08
C THR A 67 -6.35 -0.20 6.93
N ASP A 68 -5.31 -0.76 6.31
CA ASP A 68 -4.10 -1.21 7.00
C ASP A 68 -3.32 -0.03 7.56
N ALA A 69 -3.19 1.05 6.81
CA ALA A 69 -2.55 2.27 7.26
C ALA A 69 -3.27 2.87 8.49
N ARG A 70 -4.61 2.89 8.49
CA ARG A 70 -5.42 3.30 9.65
C ARG A 70 -5.26 2.36 10.83
N LEU A 71 -5.18 1.05 10.59
CA LEU A 71 -4.91 0.07 11.65
C LEU A 71 -3.54 0.29 12.27
N ALA A 72 -2.50 0.48 11.46
CA ALA A 72 -1.15 0.80 11.93
C ALA A 72 -1.15 2.07 12.80
N ARG A 73 -1.84 3.14 12.33
CA ARG A 73 -1.98 4.40 13.08
C ARG A 73 -2.67 4.16 14.43
N LYS A 74 -3.80 3.44 14.43
CA LYS A 74 -4.53 3.11 15.66
C LYS A 74 -3.66 2.33 16.66
N LYS A 75 -2.85 1.39 16.18
CA LYS A 75 -1.93 0.60 17.01
C LYS A 75 -0.78 1.42 17.58
N ALA A 76 -0.34 2.44 16.87
CA ALA A 76 0.73 3.34 17.28
C ALA A 76 0.25 4.52 18.16
N THR A 77 -1.06 4.77 18.24
CA THR A 77 -1.65 5.86 19.00
C THR A 77 -2.04 5.37 20.39
N THR A 78 -1.61 6.11 21.41
CA THR A 78 -2.05 5.92 22.80
C THR A 78 -3.20 6.87 23.09
N TYR A 79 -4.28 6.36 23.69
CA TYR A 79 -5.46 7.14 24.03
C TYR A 79 -5.56 7.32 25.55
N MET A 80 -6.16 8.43 25.99
CA MET A 80 -6.49 8.68 27.37
C MET A 80 -7.97 9.06 27.52
N PRO A 81 -8.59 8.79 28.71
CA PRO A 81 -9.95 9.24 28.98
C PRO A 81 -10.07 10.76 28.80
N ASN A 82 -11.19 11.21 28.22
CA ASN A 82 -11.41 12.64 28.02
C ASN A 82 -11.43 13.38 29.39
N PRO A 83 -10.54 14.36 29.60
CA PRO A 83 -10.45 15.06 30.90
C PRO A 83 -11.69 15.89 31.23
N ASN A 84 -12.45 16.35 30.22
CA ASN A 84 -13.64 17.16 30.43
C ASN A 84 -14.87 16.33 30.83
N ASN A 85 -14.96 15.11 30.31
CA ASN A 85 -16.04 14.17 30.64
C ASN A 85 -15.67 12.77 30.23
N LYS A 86 -15.62 11.84 31.21
CA LYS A 86 -15.31 10.43 30.99
C LYS A 86 -16.32 9.69 30.09
N LYS A 87 -17.50 10.26 29.85
CA LYS A 87 -18.52 9.72 28.92
C LYS A 87 -18.26 10.11 27.45
N LEU A 88 -17.39 11.09 27.23
CA LEU A 88 -16.96 11.46 25.87
C LEU A 88 -15.91 10.47 25.35
N PRO A 89 -15.76 10.37 24.01
CA PRO A 89 -14.73 9.54 23.41
C PRO A 89 -13.34 9.85 23.97
N PRO A 90 -12.46 8.83 24.13
CA PRO A 90 -11.07 9.04 24.51
C PRO A 90 -10.37 9.99 23.52
N ILE A 91 -9.43 10.76 24.03
CA ILE A 91 -8.61 11.66 23.21
C ILE A 91 -7.23 11.05 22.98
N GLU A 92 -6.61 11.38 21.87
CA GLU A 92 -5.22 10.99 21.58
C GLU A 92 -4.28 11.62 22.61
N LYS A 93 -3.44 10.80 23.22
CA LYS A 93 -2.44 11.24 24.19
C LYS A 93 -1.06 11.36 23.55
N ASP A 94 -0.67 10.35 22.78
CA ASP A 94 0.66 10.26 22.20
C ASP A 94 0.64 9.37 20.94
N PHE A 95 1.53 9.66 20.00
CA PHE A 95 1.71 8.93 18.75
C PHE A 95 3.17 8.50 18.59
N ASP A 96 3.41 7.19 18.53
CA ASP A 96 4.73 6.60 18.35
C ASP A 96 5.01 6.33 16.86
N ASN A 97 5.79 7.22 16.23
CA ASN A 97 6.20 7.09 14.83
C ASN A 97 7.00 5.81 14.55
N SER A 98 7.84 5.37 15.50
CA SER A 98 8.63 4.14 15.32
C SER A 98 7.74 2.91 15.32
N LYS A 99 6.77 2.87 16.21
CA LYS A 99 5.76 1.81 16.29
C LYS A 99 4.86 1.82 15.05
N PHE A 100 4.47 2.99 14.57
CA PHE A 100 3.70 3.15 13.34
C PHE A 100 4.42 2.52 12.14
N GLY A 101 5.68 2.89 11.92
CA GLY A 101 6.50 2.32 10.86
C GLY A 101 6.67 0.80 10.97
N SER A 102 6.83 0.27 12.19
CA SER A 102 6.89 -1.19 12.39
C SER A 102 5.57 -1.87 12.02
N TRP A 103 4.43 -1.28 12.37
CA TRP A 103 3.13 -1.81 12.00
C TRP A 103 2.88 -1.76 10.49
N LEU A 104 3.33 -0.70 9.79
CA LEU A 104 3.24 -0.64 8.33
C LEU A 104 4.03 -1.77 7.67
N ILE A 105 5.28 -2.00 8.09
CA ILE A 105 6.10 -3.12 7.59
C ILE A 105 5.44 -4.46 7.90
N TYR A 106 4.93 -4.63 9.13
CA TYR A 106 4.27 -5.86 9.55
C TYR A 106 3.06 -6.19 8.66
N LEU A 107 2.19 -5.20 8.44
CA LEU A 107 0.98 -5.37 7.62
C LEU A 107 1.29 -5.53 6.14
N ALA A 108 2.39 -4.94 5.65
CA ALA A 108 2.85 -5.13 4.27
C ALA A 108 3.53 -6.48 4.04
N THR A 109 3.90 -7.19 5.09
CA THR A 109 4.56 -8.51 4.98
C THR A 109 3.51 -9.60 4.72
N THR A 110 3.81 -10.56 3.85
CA THR A 110 2.94 -11.72 3.60
C THR A 110 2.69 -12.51 4.89
N GLU A 111 1.52 -13.14 5.01
CA GLU A 111 1.15 -13.93 6.21
C GLU A 111 2.16 -15.03 6.52
N GLU A 112 2.74 -15.65 5.49
CA GLU A 112 3.76 -16.68 5.65
C GLU A 112 5.02 -16.12 6.33
N ASP A 113 5.51 -14.97 5.89
CA ASP A 113 6.69 -14.33 6.45
C ASP A 113 6.41 -13.65 7.79
N GLN A 114 5.19 -13.15 8.02
CA GLN A 114 4.76 -12.71 9.34
C GLN A 114 4.93 -13.83 10.37
N ALA A 115 4.51 -15.05 10.05
CA ALA A 115 4.64 -16.19 10.94
C ALA A 115 6.09 -16.70 11.07
N LYS A 116 6.82 -16.81 9.93
CA LYS A 116 8.16 -17.39 9.90
C LYS A 116 9.25 -16.45 10.43
N ILE A 117 9.17 -15.16 10.11
CA ILE A 117 10.22 -14.17 10.39
C ILE A 117 9.87 -13.38 11.65
N TRP A 118 8.79 -12.61 11.59
CA TRP A 118 8.41 -11.70 12.69
C TRP A 118 7.85 -12.44 13.88
N GLY A 119 7.02 -13.45 13.64
CA GLY A 119 6.43 -14.31 14.67
C GLY A 119 7.28 -15.53 15.04
N ASN A 120 8.56 -15.56 14.66
CA ASN A 120 9.42 -16.69 14.97
C ASN A 120 9.55 -16.90 16.47
N ALA A 121 9.03 -18.04 16.96
CA ALA A 121 8.93 -18.34 18.39
C ALA A 121 10.28 -18.34 19.10
N GLN A 122 11.35 -18.79 18.45
CA GLN A 122 12.69 -18.81 19.04
C GLN A 122 13.26 -17.40 19.21
N VAL A 123 13.06 -16.54 18.20
CA VAL A 123 13.49 -15.14 18.23
C VAL A 123 12.71 -14.39 19.30
N MET A 124 11.38 -14.54 19.32
CA MET A 124 10.51 -13.89 20.30
C MET A 124 10.89 -14.28 21.73
N ALA A 125 11.04 -15.57 22.00
CA ALA A 125 11.42 -16.07 23.30
C ALA A 125 12.82 -15.58 23.74
N HIS A 126 13.79 -15.63 22.82
CA HIS A 126 15.17 -15.22 23.12
C HIS A 126 15.28 -13.70 23.42
N LYS A 127 14.44 -12.89 22.79
CA LYS A 127 14.42 -11.43 22.94
C LYS A 127 13.37 -10.93 23.92
N GLY A 128 12.53 -11.81 24.46
CA GLY A 128 11.47 -11.44 25.41
C GLY A 128 10.37 -10.57 24.76
N LEU A 129 10.06 -10.83 23.49
CA LEU A 129 9.05 -10.07 22.74
C LEU A 129 7.65 -10.64 23.01
N MET A 130 6.66 -9.76 23.07
CA MET A 130 5.27 -10.14 23.33
C MET A 130 4.44 -10.20 22.04
N GLU A 131 4.76 -9.35 21.08
CA GLU A 131 4.04 -9.25 19.81
C GLU A 131 5.00 -9.35 18.61
N ALA A 132 4.55 -10.01 17.52
CA ALA A 132 5.39 -10.30 16.35
C ALA A 132 5.98 -9.04 15.69
N TRP A 133 5.23 -7.94 15.64
CA TRP A 133 5.70 -6.67 15.06
C TRP A 133 6.94 -6.08 15.79
N GLU A 134 7.14 -6.42 17.07
CA GLU A 134 8.30 -5.97 17.85
C GLU A 134 9.61 -6.54 17.30
N SER A 135 9.53 -7.72 16.66
CA SER A 135 10.69 -8.36 16.01
C SER A 135 11.31 -7.48 14.93
N ILE A 136 10.53 -6.64 14.25
CA ILE A 136 11.01 -5.70 13.24
C ILE A 136 12.05 -4.76 13.83
N ASN A 137 11.81 -4.25 15.04
CA ASN A 137 12.76 -3.33 15.71
C ASN A 137 14.03 -4.03 16.19
N VAL A 138 13.98 -5.34 16.38
CA VAL A 138 15.11 -6.16 16.87
C VAL A 138 15.91 -6.74 15.70
N LEU A 139 15.21 -7.17 14.65
CA LEU A 139 15.83 -7.83 13.50
C LEU A 139 16.35 -6.86 12.44
N LEU A 140 15.74 -5.68 12.30
CA LEU A 140 16.17 -4.67 11.34
C LEU A 140 16.97 -3.56 12.01
N THR A 141 18.03 -3.12 11.37
CA THR A 141 18.69 -1.86 11.72
C THR A 141 17.80 -0.68 11.34
N MET A 142 18.06 0.49 11.92
CA MET A 142 17.31 1.72 11.59
C MET A 142 17.33 2.02 10.09
N GLY A 143 18.48 1.84 9.43
CA GLY A 143 18.63 2.09 8.00
C GLY A 143 17.86 1.07 7.13
N GLU A 144 17.84 -0.21 7.52
CA GLU A 144 17.08 -1.24 6.83
C GLU A 144 15.57 -1.02 7.01
N LYS A 145 15.15 -0.68 8.23
CA LYS A 145 13.76 -0.34 8.54
C LYS A 145 13.27 0.86 7.70
N ARG A 146 14.08 1.91 7.59
CA ARG A 146 13.75 3.08 6.78
C ARG A 146 13.60 2.72 5.30
N LYS A 147 14.58 2.00 4.73
CA LYS A 147 14.50 1.55 3.33
C LYS A 147 13.29 0.68 3.04
N MET A 148 12.93 -0.19 3.98
CA MET A 148 11.75 -1.04 3.85
C MET A 148 10.46 -0.21 3.91
N LEU A 149 10.39 0.80 4.80
CA LEU A 149 9.27 1.75 4.85
C LEU A 149 9.12 2.53 3.55
N ASP A 150 10.23 3.09 3.04
CA ASP A 150 10.23 3.83 1.78
C ASP A 150 9.71 2.93 0.64
N LEU A 151 10.12 1.66 0.62
CA LEU A 151 9.64 0.70 -0.38
C LEU A 151 8.15 0.38 -0.20
N VAL A 152 7.68 0.12 1.02
CA VAL A 152 6.24 -0.10 1.31
C VAL A 152 5.41 1.09 0.87
N THR A 153 5.85 2.31 1.18
CA THR A 153 5.17 3.56 0.78
C THR A 153 5.09 3.66 -0.74
N LYS A 154 6.20 3.39 -1.42
CA LYS A 154 6.28 3.44 -2.89
C LYS A 154 5.37 2.43 -3.58
N ILE A 155 5.43 1.15 -3.20
CA ILE A 155 4.57 0.11 -3.82
C ILE A 155 3.09 0.29 -3.49
N SER A 156 2.77 1.00 -2.40
CA SER A 156 1.40 1.34 -1.99
C SER A 156 0.87 2.61 -2.63
N GLY A 157 1.68 3.30 -3.48
CA GLY A 157 1.28 4.55 -4.12
C GLY A 157 1.09 5.71 -3.12
N MET A 158 1.82 5.68 -2.01
CA MET A 158 1.80 6.72 -0.98
C MET A 158 2.96 7.72 -1.12
N ASP A 159 3.86 7.49 -2.06
CA ASP A 159 4.88 8.48 -2.41
C ASP A 159 4.18 9.61 -3.16
N ASP A 160 4.30 10.81 -2.63
CA ASP A 160 4.10 12.05 -3.37
C ASP A 160 5.30 12.21 -4.33
N ASP A 161 5.47 11.29 -5.29
CA ASP A 161 6.25 11.58 -6.47
C ASP A 161 5.47 12.66 -7.22
N ASP A 162 5.66 13.90 -6.75
CA ASP A 162 5.53 15.09 -7.58
C ASP A 162 6.48 14.91 -8.78
N ASP A 163 6.15 14.04 -9.72
CA ASP A 163 6.44 14.25 -11.11
C ASP A 163 5.68 15.53 -11.50
N GLU A 164 6.19 16.67 -11.02
CA GLU A 164 6.07 17.91 -11.74
C GLU A 164 6.64 17.63 -13.14
N GLU A 165 5.82 17.06 -14.02
CA GLU A 165 5.90 17.40 -15.41
C GLU A 165 5.81 18.92 -15.45
N VAL A 166 6.99 19.54 -15.44
CA VAL A 166 7.18 20.92 -15.82
C VAL A 166 6.60 21.01 -17.24
N MET A 167 5.31 21.33 -17.31
CA MET A 167 4.70 21.80 -18.55
C MET A 167 5.51 23.02 -18.94
N SER A 168 6.43 22.79 -19.87
CA SER A 168 7.22 23.83 -20.49
C SER A 168 6.23 24.86 -21.07
N GLU A 169 6.35 26.10 -20.59
CA GLU A 169 5.62 27.30 -21.04
C GLU A 169 6.00 27.67 -22.49
N GLU A 170 5.97 26.76 -23.45
CA GLU A 170 6.33 27.04 -24.84
C GLU A 170 5.17 26.91 -25.85
N GLU A 171 3.93 26.95 -25.41
CA GLU A 171 2.80 27.02 -26.36
C GLU A 171 1.83 28.19 -26.14
N PHE A 172 2.37 29.38 -25.84
CA PHE A 172 1.61 30.64 -26.03
C PHE A 172 2.49 31.71 -26.73
N GLN A 173 2.64 31.54 -28.05
CA GLN A 173 2.93 32.65 -28.96
C GLN A 173 2.07 32.54 -30.22
#